data_b80b1226510f78240283fba32b9b29a7
#
_entry.id   b80b1226510f78240283fba32b9b29a7
#
_cell.length_a   1.000
_cell.length_b   1.000
_cell.length_c   1.000
_cell.angle_alpha   90.00
_cell.angle_beta   90.00
_cell.angle_gamma   90.00
#
_symmetry.space_group_name_H-M   'P 1'
#
loop_
_entity.id
_entity.type
_entity.pdbx_description
1 polymer ?
#
loop_
_entity_poly.entity_id
_entity_poly.type
_entity_poly.pdbx_seq_one_letter_code
_entity_poly.pdbx_strand_id
1 'polypeptide(L)'
;MILVTGATGFLGKRVCQRLSEMGLEYTRTSLSLGCDLRDAEQTFELFERVKPEYVLHCAAYVGGIQFGLKHPAEMFKNNLLMTINLLEACHKYNVKRMVNPISNCSYPAKANLFKEEEYWEGALHDSVATYGFVRKASLVGAQAYAKQYGVDSINIILSNMYGPDDHFQEERSHAMGALIMKMVKAKRENLPEVIVWGTGSPVREWLYVDDGVKAMIKSMDIAPTSELINIGVASGISIKDMAQMIKKEVGYEGNLTFDTSKLDGDPYKTVDGTRCKEIFNWLPEIGLEEGIHTTAEWYLKNK
;
A
#
# COMPACT_ATOMS: atom_id res chain seq x y z
N MET A 1 17.79 0.77 -16.55
CA MET A 1 16.44 1.41 -16.72
C MET A 1 15.47 0.85 -15.70
N ILE A 2 14.73 1.70 -14.97
CA ILE A 2 13.72 1.34 -13.99
C ILE A 2 12.33 1.59 -14.60
N LEU A 3 11.40 0.63 -14.53
CA LEU A 3 9.99 0.82 -14.89
C LEU A 3 9.15 0.97 -13.63
N VAL A 4 8.43 2.10 -13.49
CA VAL A 4 7.50 2.32 -12.38
C VAL A 4 6.08 2.16 -12.91
N THR A 5 5.37 1.12 -12.45
CA THR A 5 3.95 0.93 -12.78
C THR A 5 3.05 1.67 -11.79
N GLY A 6 1.83 2.01 -12.20
CA GLY A 6 0.95 2.81 -11.34
C GLY A 6 1.52 4.19 -10.98
N ALA A 7 2.35 4.74 -11.85
CA ALA A 7 3.16 5.95 -11.62
C ALA A 7 2.35 7.23 -11.37
N THR A 8 1.05 7.24 -11.65
CA THR A 8 0.13 8.35 -11.37
C THR A 8 -0.67 8.17 -10.08
N GLY A 9 -0.54 7.00 -9.43
CA GLY A 9 -1.16 6.69 -8.14
C GLY A 9 -0.35 7.21 -6.96
N PHE A 10 -0.88 7.03 -5.76
CA PHE A 10 -0.30 7.48 -4.50
C PHE A 10 1.17 7.06 -4.32
N LEU A 11 1.43 5.75 -4.22
CA LEU A 11 2.80 5.24 -4.05
C LEU A 11 3.68 5.53 -5.28
N GLY A 12 3.15 5.32 -6.50
CA GLY A 12 3.93 5.45 -7.73
C GLY A 12 4.43 6.88 -7.99
N LYS A 13 3.65 7.91 -7.69
CA LYS A 13 4.09 9.32 -7.77
C LYS A 13 5.28 9.59 -6.86
N ARG A 14 5.20 9.12 -5.61
CA ARG A 14 6.27 9.33 -4.62
C ARG A 14 7.54 8.55 -5.00
N VAL A 15 7.39 7.32 -5.52
CA VAL A 15 8.52 6.56 -6.09
C VAL A 15 9.18 7.35 -7.23
N CYS A 16 8.40 7.84 -8.20
CA CYS A 16 8.93 8.64 -9.31
C CYS A 16 9.65 9.90 -8.84
N GLN A 17 9.07 10.62 -7.89
CA GLN A 17 9.70 11.80 -7.29
C GLN A 17 11.05 11.45 -6.67
N ARG A 18 11.10 10.40 -5.86
CA ARG A 18 12.33 9.98 -5.19
C ARG A 18 13.41 9.53 -6.16
N LEU A 19 13.05 8.78 -7.20
CA LEU A 19 14.00 8.40 -8.27
C LEU A 19 14.57 9.62 -8.98
N SER A 20 13.75 10.65 -9.25
CA SER A 20 14.21 11.92 -9.83
C SER A 20 15.20 12.65 -8.90
N GLU A 21 14.90 12.73 -7.60
CA GLU A 21 15.79 13.35 -6.59
C GLU A 21 17.14 12.62 -6.49
N MET A 22 17.15 11.30 -6.73
CA MET A 22 18.36 10.48 -6.76
C MET A 22 19.11 10.55 -8.10
N GLY A 23 18.57 11.23 -9.12
CA GLY A 23 19.15 11.28 -10.46
C GLY A 23 19.10 9.94 -11.21
N LEU A 24 18.20 9.03 -10.82
CA LEU A 24 18.05 7.71 -11.45
C LEU A 24 17.13 7.80 -12.66
N GLU A 25 17.50 7.14 -13.74
CA GLU A 25 16.71 7.06 -14.96
C GLU A 25 15.57 6.06 -14.83
N TYR A 26 14.34 6.47 -15.14
CA TYR A 26 13.15 5.63 -15.06
C TYR A 26 12.10 5.96 -16.12
N THR A 27 11.26 4.98 -16.43
CA THR A 27 10.05 5.15 -17.26
C THR A 27 8.80 5.00 -16.40
N ARG A 28 7.82 5.87 -16.63
CA ARG A 28 6.53 5.85 -15.95
C ARG A 28 5.48 5.15 -16.79
N THR A 29 4.65 4.32 -16.15
CA THR A 29 3.46 3.76 -16.79
C THR A 29 2.28 3.71 -15.84
N SER A 30 1.08 3.88 -16.38
CA SER A 30 -0.21 3.70 -15.70
C SER A 30 -1.34 3.69 -16.72
N LEU A 31 -2.54 3.29 -16.29
CA LEU A 31 -3.73 3.35 -17.13
C LEU A 31 -3.99 4.77 -17.67
N SER A 32 -3.82 5.79 -16.85
CA SER A 32 -3.99 7.19 -17.24
C SER A 32 -2.89 7.73 -18.17
N LEU A 33 -1.79 7.01 -18.30
CA LEU A 33 -0.70 7.28 -19.25
C LEU A 33 -0.80 6.40 -20.51
N GLY A 34 -1.93 5.72 -20.69
CA GLY A 34 -2.25 4.99 -21.92
C GLY A 34 -1.74 3.55 -21.99
N CYS A 35 -1.37 2.93 -20.85
CA CYS A 35 -1.01 1.52 -20.82
C CYS A 35 -1.84 0.77 -19.77
N ASP A 36 -2.61 -0.20 -20.24
CA ASP A 36 -3.40 -1.08 -19.37
C ASP A 36 -2.64 -2.40 -19.11
N LEU A 37 -2.10 -2.55 -17.91
CA LEU A 37 -1.37 -3.76 -17.50
C LEU A 37 -2.25 -5.03 -17.41
N ARG A 38 -3.57 -4.89 -17.50
CA ARG A 38 -4.50 -6.04 -17.59
C ARG A 38 -4.54 -6.63 -18.99
N ASP A 39 -4.09 -5.86 -19.96
CA ASP A 39 -3.92 -6.26 -21.35
C ASP A 39 -2.49 -6.78 -21.56
N ALA A 40 -2.37 -8.04 -21.98
CA ALA A 40 -1.08 -8.70 -22.16
C ALA A 40 -0.27 -8.09 -23.31
N GLU A 41 -0.94 -7.73 -24.42
CA GLU A 41 -0.28 -7.15 -25.59
C GLU A 41 0.33 -5.80 -25.25
N GLN A 42 -0.45 -4.88 -24.65
CA GLN A 42 0.06 -3.57 -24.21
C GLN A 42 1.19 -3.70 -23.20
N THR A 43 1.09 -4.68 -22.27
CA THR A 43 2.15 -4.94 -21.30
C THR A 43 3.44 -5.39 -22.00
N PHE A 44 3.35 -6.32 -22.94
CA PHE A 44 4.53 -6.83 -23.65
C PHE A 44 5.16 -5.77 -24.57
N GLU A 45 4.37 -4.99 -25.30
CA GLU A 45 4.86 -3.86 -26.09
C GLU A 45 5.60 -2.81 -25.23
N LEU A 46 5.07 -2.53 -24.02
CA LEU A 46 5.73 -1.65 -23.07
C LEU A 46 7.13 -2.19 -22.69
N PHE A 47 7.22 -3.48 -22.32
CA PHE A 47 8.49 -4.10 -21.90
C PHE A 47 9.47 -4.22 -23.05
N GLU A 48 9.02 -4.53 -24.26
CA GLU A 48 9.86 -4.56 -25.47
C GLU A 48 10.49 -3.19 -25.77
N ARG A 49 9.69 -2.13 -25.65
CA ARG A 49 10.13 -0.76 -25.88
C ARG A 49 11.07 -0.24 -24.79
N VAL A 50 10.75 -0.50 -23.51
CA VAL A 50 11.46 0.07 -22.35
C VAL A 50 12.69 -0.75 -21.98
N LYS A 51 12.64 -2.07 -22.14
CA LYS A 51 13.67 -3.05 -21.73
C LYS A 51 14.14 -2.81 -20.29
N PRO A 52 13.19 -2.84 -19.31
CA PRO A 52 13.54 -2.50 -17.93
C PRO A 52 14.45 -3.57 -17.30
N GLU A 53 15.45 -3.12 -16.55
CA GLU A 53 16.21 -3.99 -15.65
C GLU A 53 15.46 -4.22 -14.33
N TYR A 54 14.78 -3.17 -13.86
CA TYR A 54 14.01 -3.18 -12.61
C TYR A 54 12.57 -2.78 -12.87
N VAL A 55 11.64 -3.45 -12.19
CA VAL A 55 10.22 -3.10 -12.19
C VAL A 55 9.79 -2.81 -10.76
N LEU A 56 9.37 -1.56 -10.49
CA LEU A 56 8.75 -1.17 -9.23
C LEU A 56 7.23 -1.19 -9.41
N HIS A 57 6.57 -2.25 -8.91
CA HIS A 57 5.15 -2.49 -9.15
C HIS A 57 4.27 -1.73 -8.17
N CYS A 58 3.84 -0.50 -8.53
CA CYS A 58 2.93 0.32 -7.70
C CYS A 58 1.47 0.29 -8.19
N ALA A 59 1.18 -0.37 -9.32
CA ALA A 59 -0.18 -0.48 -9.83
C ALA A 59 -1.03 -1.43 -9.00
N ALA A 60 -2.22 -1.00 -8.62
CA ALA A 60 -3.22 -1.83 -7.94
C ALA A 60 -4.63 -1.31 -8.19
N TYR A 61 -5.60 -2.21 -8.28
CA TYR A 61 -7.01 -1.87 -8.20
C TYR A 61 -7.47 -2.04 -6.74
N VAL A 62 -7.44 -0.96 -5.99
CA VAL A 62 -7.61 -0.97 -4.53
C VAL A 62 -8.34 0.27 -4.04
N GLY A 63 -8.95 0.16 -2.87
CA GLY A 63 -9.60 1.22 -2.11
C GLY A 63 -9.89 0.76 -0.68
N GLY A 64 -10.60 1.56 0.10
CA GLY A 64 -11.02 1.21 1.46
C GLY A 64 -11.94 -0.02 1.51
N ILE A 65 -12.31 -0.47 2.72
CA ILE A 65 -13.14 -1.67 2.95
C ILE A 65 -14.45 -1.61 2.14
N GLN A 66 -15.14 -0.48 2.12
CA GLN A 66 -16.41 -0.32 1.39
C GLN A 66 -16.22 -0.48 -0.14
N PHE A 67 -15.13 0.03 -0.68
CA PHE A 67 -14.79 -0.17 -2.08
C PHE A 67 -14.57 -1.66 -2.40
N GLY A 68 -13.84 -2.38 -1.55
CA GLY A 68 -13.61 -3.81 -1.70
C GLY A 68 -14.88 -4.65 -1.63
N LEU A 69 -15.80 -4.31 -0.72
CA LEU A 69 -17.10 -4.97 -0.58
C LEU A 69 -18.04 -4.69 -1.77
N LYS A 70 -17.96 -3.50 -2.37
CA LYS A 70 -18.77 -3.11 -3.53
C LYS A 70 -18.25 -3.68 -4.86
N HIS A 71 -16.94 -3.88 -5.00
CA HIS A 71 -16.27 -4.27 -6.24
C HIS A 71 -15.38 -5.53 -6.11
N PRO A 72 -15.85 -6.64 -5.48
CA PRO A 72 -14.99 -7.79 -5.22
C PRO A 72 -14.53 -8.50 -6.51
N ALA A 73 -15.42 -8.65 -7.51
CA ALA A 73 -15.09 -9.32 -8.75
C ALA A 73 -14.07 -8.54 -9.59
N GLU A 74 -14.24 -7.21 -9.70
CA GLU A 74 -13.29 -6.34 -10.38
C GLU A 74 -11.94 -6.31 -9.66
N MET A 75 -11.96 -6.29 -8.33
CA MET A 75 -10.74 -6.34 -7.51
C MET A 75 -9.97 -7.63 -7.74
N PHE A 76 -10.66 -8.77 -7.76
CA PHE A 76 -10.07 -10.07 -8.06
C PHE A 76 -9.47 -10.09 -9.47
N LYS A 77 -10.29 -9.83 -10.49
CA LYS A 77 -9.91 -9.90 -11.89
C LYS A 77 -8.76 -8.95 -12.23
N ASN A 78 -8.91 -7.67 -11.89
CA ASN A 78 -7.96 -6.65 -12.33
C ASN A 78 -6.56 -6.85 -11.72
N ASN A 79 -6.48 -7.19 -10.43
CA ASN A 79 -5.17 -7.40 -9.80
C ASN A 79 -4.50 -8.70 -10.28
N LEU A 80 -5.25 -9.79 -10.50
CA LEU A 80 -4.67 -11.03 -11.03
C LEU A 80 -4.15 -10.85 -12.46
N LEU A 81 -4.91 -10.20 -13.34
CA LEU A 81 -4.46 -9.95 -14.72
C LEU A 81 -3.17 -9.12 -14.73
N MET A 82 -3.09 -8.03 -13.95
CA MET A 82 -1.86 -7.25 -13.85
C MET A 82 -0.68 -8.09 -13.34
N THR A 83 -0.90 -8.90 -12.32
CA THR A 83 0.16 -9.76 -11.75
C THR A 83 0.67 -10.78 -12.79
N ILE A 84 -0.23 -11.49 -13.46
CA ILE A 84 0.12 -12.51 -14.45
C ILE A 84 0.91 -11.87 -15.61
N ASN A 85 0.39 -10.79 -16.18
CA ASN A 85 1.02 -10.12 -17.32
C ASN A 85 2.41 -9.56 -16.96
N LEU A 86 2.57 -9.01 -15.75
CA LEU A 86 3.86 -8.50 -15.29
C LEU A 86 4.89 -9.61 -15.06
N LEU A 87 4.51 -10.72 -14.43
CA LEU A 87 5.41 -11.85 -14.21
C LEU A 87 5.86 -12.46 -15.53
N GLU A 88 4.91 -12.65 -16.47
CA GLU A 88 5.21 -13.14 -17.81
C GLU A 88 6.12 -12.18 -18.60
N ALA A 89 5.87 -10.88 -18.51
CA ALA A 89 6.73 -9.87 -19.12
C ALA A 89 8.14 -9.85 -18.50
N CYS A 90 8.24 -9.97 -17.16
CA CYS A 90 9.54 -10.06 -16.49
C CYS A 90 10.35 -11.27 -16.95
N HIS A 91 9.69 -12.41 -17.13
CA HIS A 91 10.32 -13.61 -17.69
C HIS A 91 10.75 -13.40 -19.15
N LYS A 92 9.80 -13.02 -20.02
CA LYS A 92 10.02 -12.89 -21.46
C LYS A 92 11.11 -11.89 -21.83
N TYR A 93 11.21 -10.79 -21.08
CA TYR A 93 12.15 -9.70 -21.37
C TYR A 93 13.37 -9.66 -20.44
N ASN A 94 13.62 -10.75 -19.69
CA ASN A 94 14.78 -10.92 -18.81
C ASN A 94 14.98 -9.77 -17.83
N VAL A 95 13.91 -9.35 -17.17
CA VAL A 95 13.97 -8.34 -16.11
C VAL A 95 14.86 -8.86 -14.97
N LYS A 96 15.82 -8.06 -14.56
CA LYS A 96 16.76 -8.42 -13.50
C LYS A 96 16.04 -8.59 -12.15
N ARG A 97 15.09 -7.70 -11.84
CA ARG A 97 14.31 -7.77 -10.59
C ARG A 97 12.98 -7.02 -10.66
N MET A 98 11.95 -7.63 -10.09
CA MET A 98 10.69 -6.99 -9.79
C MET A 98 10.54 -6.76 -8.29
N VAL A 99 10.20 -5.57 -7.85
CA VAL A 99 9.75 -5.30 -6.48
C VAL A 99 8.23 -5.37 -6.44
N ASN A 100 7.71 -6.32 -5.67
CA ASN A 100 6.31 -6.70 -5.62
C ASN A 100 5.71 -6.37 -4.24
N PRO A 101 5.02 -5.23 -4.08
CA PRO A 101 4.32 -4.92 -2.85
C PRO A 101 3.16 -5.88 -2.60
N ILE A 102 3.22 -6.51 -1.45
CA ILE A 102 2.13 -7.31 -0.88
C ILE A 102 1.42 -6.43 0.16
N SER A 103 0.23 -6.78 0.57
CA SER A 103 -0.52 -6.05 1.60
C SER A 103 -0.61 -6.84 2.90
N ASN A 104 -0.58 -6.15 4.03
CA ASN A 104 -0.88 -6.76 5.33
C ASN A 104 -2.33 -7.32 5.42
N CYS A 105 -3.22 -6.96 4.51
CA CYS A 105 -4.54 -7.58 4.34
C CYS A 105 -4.47 -9.06 3.94
N SER A 106 -3.32 -9.54 3.50
CA SER A 106 -3.09 -10.95 3.16
C SER A 106 -2.68 -11.83 4.33
N TYR A 107 -2.46 -11.27 5.52
CA TYR A 107 -2.29 -12.07 6.74
C TYR A 107 -3.60 -12.73 7.20
N PRO A 108 -3.51 -13.86 7.92
CA PRO A 108 -4.66 -14.44 8.59
C PRO A 108 -5.33 -13.45 9.56
N ALA A 109 -6.64 -13.60 9.77
CA ALA A 109 -7.42 -12.79 10.72
C ALA A 109 -7.06 -13.16 12.17
N LYS A 110 -5.86 -12.83 12.59
CA LYS A 110 -5.36 -13.00 13.96
C LYS A 110 -5.27 -11.65 14.64
N ALA A 111 -5.59 -11.60 15.93
CA ALA A 111 -5.47 -10.39 16.73
C ALA A 111 -4.05 -10.15 17.30
N ASN A 112 -3.01 -10.60 16.60
CA ASN A 112 -1.63 -10.55 17.07
C ASN A 112 -0.72 -9.82 16.08
N LEU A 113 0.51 -9.53 16.50
CA LEU A 113 1.59 -9.06 15.66
C LEU A 113 1.81 -10.04 14.50
N PHE A 114 1.73 -9.55 13.25
CA PHE A 114 1.90 -10.38 12.05
C PHE A 114 3.38 -10.67 11.80
N LYS A 115 3.74 -11.94 11.87
CA LYS A 115 5.08 -12.45 11.54
C LYS A 115 5.03 -13.20 10.22
N GLU A 116 6.10 -13.13 9.44
CA GLU A 116 6.15 -13.74 8.10
C GLU A 116 5.97 -15.26 8.15
N GLU A 117 6.42 -15.92 9.23
CA GLU A 117 6.26 -17.36 9.46
C GLU A 117 4.78 -17.76 9.57
N GLU A 118 3.93 -16.86 10.09
CA GLU A 118 2.50 -17.08 10.30
C GLU A 118 1.62 -16.73 9.09
N TYR A 119 2.23 -16.31 7.97
CA TYR A 119 1.50 -15.79 6.82
C TYR A 119 0.47 -16.75 6.23
N TRP A 120 0.68 -18.06 6.38
CA TRP A 120 -0.20 -19.11 5.86
C TRP A 120 -1.08 -19.77 6.92
N GLU A 121 -1.02 -19.35 8.18
CA GLU A 121 -1.64 -20.04 9.31
C GLU A 121 -3.11 -19.63 9.57
N GLY A 122 -3.96 -19.61 8.60
CA GLY A 122 -5.39 -19.39 8.80
C GLY A 122 -6.11 -18.66 7.68
N ALA A 123 -7.41 -18.42 7.89
CA ALA A 123 -8.27 -17.72 6.95
C ALA A 123 -8.02 -16.20 6.97
N LEU A 124 -8.26 -15.57 5.85
CA LEU A 124 -8.28 -14.12 5.73
C LEU A 124 -9.50 -13.53 6.43
N HIS A 125 -9.40 -12.30 6.92
CA HIS A 125 -10.56 -11.58 7.45
C HIS A 125 -11.55 -11.26 6.33
N ASP A 126 -12.85 -11.55 6.55
CA ASP A 126 -13.92 -11.44 5.53
C ASP A 126 -13.96 -10.07 4.84
N SER A 127 -13.77 -8.98 5.61
CA SER A 127 -13.83 -7.61 5.07
C SER A 127 -12.76 -7.29 4.03
N VAL A 128 -11.70 -8.10 3.92
CA VAL A 128 -10.56 -7.90 3.01
C VAL A 128 -10.17 -9.17 2.26
N ALA A 129 -10.98 -10.23 2.35
CA ALA A 129 -10.65 -11.56 1.84
C ALA A 129 -10.27 -11.55 0.36
N THR A 130 -11.03 -10.88 -0.50
CA THR A 130 -10.73 -10.81 -1.94
C THR A 130 -9.39 -10.14 -2.20
N TYR A 131 -9.12 -8.99 -1.58
CA TYR A 131 -7.85 -8.29 -1.76
C TYR A 131 -6.67 -9.06 -1.16
N GLY A 132 -6.84 -9.57 0.06
CA GLY A 132 -5.84 -10.41 0.69
C GLY A 132 -5.48 -11.64 -0.13
N PHE A 133 -6.49 -12.30 -0.74
CA PHE A 133 -6.27 -13.46 -1.58
C PHE A 133 -5.47 -13.12 -2.85
N VAL A 134 -5.82 -12.06 -3.57
CA VAL A 134 -5.06 -11.70 -4.79
C VAL A 134 -3.61 -11.32 -4.47
N ARG A 135 -3.33 -10.77 -3.29
CA ARG A 135 -1.96 -10.53 -2.83
C ARG A 135 -1.22 -11.81 -2.47
N LYS A 136 -1.88 -12.78 -1.84
CA LYS A 136 -1.33 -14.15 -1.67
C LYS A 136 -1.03 -14.80 -3.03
N ALA A 137 -1.94 -14.70 -3.99
CA ALA A 137 -1.75 -15.23 -5.34
C ALA A 137 -0.57 -14.56 -6.05
N SER A 138 -0.37 -13.25 -5.87
CA SER A 138 0.78 -12.53 -6.40
C SER A 138 2.10 -13.05 -5.83
N LEU A 139 2.18 -13.32 -4.53
CA LEU A 139 3.34 -13.94 -3.90
C LEU A 139 3.62 -15.34 -4.46
N VAL A 140 2.58 -16.19 -4.53
CA VAL A 140 2.72 -17.56 -5.08
C VAL A 140 3.18 -17.51 -6.54
N GLY A 141 2.62 -16.62 -7.34
CA GLY A 141 3.03 -16.40 -8.72
C GLY A 141 4.51 -15.99 -8.81
N ALA A 142 4.93 -15.00 -8.04
CA ALA A 142 6.33 -14.57 -8.00
C ALA A 142 7.28 -15.72 -7.62
N GLN A 143 6.94 -16.52 -6.61
CA GLN A 143 7.72 -17.70 -6.21
C GLN A 143 7.75 -18.80 -7.27
N ALA A 144 6.63 -19.02 -7.98
CA ALA A 144 6.56 -20.01 -9.07
C ALA A 144 7.45 -19.60 -10.26
N TYR A 145 7.40 -18.32 -10.67
CA TYR A 145 8.24 -17.78 -11.74
C TYR A 145 9.72 -17.77 -11.35
N ALA A 146 10.03 -17.46 -10.08
CA ALA A 146 11.40 -17.57 -9.56
C ALA A 146 11.93 -19.01 -9.67
N LYS A 147 11.12 -19.99 -9.22
CA LYS A 147 11.50 -21.42 -9.22
C LYS A 147 11.66 -22.00 -10.62
N GLN A 148 10.77 -21.65 -11.54
CA GLN A 148 10.74 -22.26 -12.88
C GLN A 148 11.64 -21.54 -13.87
N TYR A 149 11.69 -20.20 -13.80
CA TYR A 149 12.32 -19.36 -14.82
C TYR A 149 13.45 -18.47 -14.28
N GLY A 150 13.68 -18.46 -12.97
CA GLY A 150 14.70 -17.62 -12.36
C GLY A 150 14.35 -16.13 -12.29
N VAL A 151 13.06 -15.76 -12.39
CA VAL A 151 12.61 -14.36 -12.27
C VAL A 151 12.80 -13.89 -10.84
N ASP A 152 13.72 -12.96 -10.61
CA ASP A 152 13.96 -12.42 -9.27
C ASP A 152 12.87 -11.42 -8.88
N SER A 153 12.20 -11.69 -7.75
CA SER A 153 11.15 -10.85 -7.20
C SER A 153 11.32 -10.66 -5.71
N ILE A 154 11.45 -9.41 -5.27
CA ILE A 154 11.44 -9.08 -3.85
C ILE A 154 10.03 -8.76 -3.42
N ASN A 155 9.49 -9.54 -2.47
CA ASN A 155 8.12 -9.45 -1.99
C ASN A 155 8.08 -8.75 -0.63
N ILE A 156 7.59 -7.51 -0.59
CA ILE A 156 7.52 -6.71 0.63
C ILE A 156 6.08 -6.47 1.07
N ILE A 157 5.78 -6.66 2.35
CA ILE A 157 4.50 -6.25 2.92
C ILE A 157 4.63 -4.82 3.43
N LEU A 158 3.91 -3.91 2.78
CA LEU A 158 3.75 -2.55 3.27
C LEU A 158 2.56 -2.50 4.23
N SER A 159 2.77 -1.95 5.43
CA SER A 159 1.68 -1.65 6.36
C SER A 159 0.70 -0.62 5.78
N ASN A 160 -0.31 -0.18 6.55
CA ASN A 160 -1.27 0.78 6.00
C ASN A 160 -0.57 2.11 5.68
N MET A 161 -0.36 2.36 4.39
CA MET A 161 0.33 3.58 3.95
C MET A 161 -0.57 4.81 4.04
N TYR A 162 0.03 5.95 4.34
CA TYR A 162 -0.60 7.27 4.35
C TYR A 162 0.44 8.35 4.01
N GLY A 163 -0.01 9.53 3.63
CA GLY A 163 0.89 10.65 3.32
C GLY A 163 0.31 11.61 2.28
N PRO A 164 1.09 12.60 1.85
CA PRO A 164 0.77 13.45 0.72
C PRO A 164 0.47 12.66 -0.55
N ASP A 165 -0.45 13.15 -1.37
CA ASP A 165 -0.97 12.50 -2.59
C ASP A 165 -1.83 11.25 -2.37
N ASP A 166 -2.18 10.88 -1.12
CA ASP A 166 -3.12 9.79 -0.84
C ASP A 166 -4.52 10.10 -1.41
N HIS A 167 -5.38 9.10 -1.42
CA HIS A 167 -6.77 9.24 -1.85
C HIS A 167 -7.62 9.87 -0.74
N PHE A 168 -7.99 11.14 -0.93
CA PHE A 168 -8.88 11.90 -0.04
C PHE A 168 -10.33 11.96 -0.56
N GLN A 169 -10.80 10.91 -1.22
CA GLN A 169 -12.16 10.80 -1.74
C GLN A 169 -12.93 9.77 -0.91
N GLU A 170 -14.17 10.07 -0.54
CA GLU A 170 -14.95 9.25 0.38
C GLU A 170 -15.06 7.76 -0.01
N GLU A 171 -15.14 7.45 -1.30
CA GLU A 171 -15.27 6.08 -1.81
C GLU A 171 -13.96 5.26 -1.78
N ARG A 172 -12.79 5.91 -1.94
CA ARG A 172 -11.50 5.23 -2.08
C ARG A 172 -10.55 5.42 -0.93
N SER A 173 -10.82 6.41 -0.07
CA SER A 173 -9.93 6.77 1.02
C SER A 173 -9.79 5.66 2.06
N HIS A 174 -8.58 5.48 2.55
CA HIS A 174 -8.35 4.74 3.79
C HIS A 174 -8.70 5.61 5.01
N ALA A 175 -8.78 5.00 6.19
CA ALA A 175 -9.26 5.67 7.40
C ALA A 175 -8.51 6.99 7.71
N MET A 176 -7.18 7.02 7.56
CA MET A 176 -6.37 8.22 7.81
C MET A 176 -6.77 9.39 6.89
N GLY A 177 -6.74 9.17 5.58
CA GLY A 177 -7.10 10.19 4.60
C GLY A 177 -8.56 10.65 4.73
N ALA A 178 -9.49 9.71 4.98
CA ALA A 178 -10.90 10.03 5.20
C ALA A 178 -11.11 10.92 6.44
N LEU A 179 -10.41 10.65 7.54
CA LEU A 179 -10.53 11.44 8.77
C LEU A 179 -9.91 12.83 8.61
N ILE A 180 -8.74 12.95 7.97
CA ILE A 180 -8.13 14.26 7.66
C ILE A 180 -9.11 15.09 6.81
N MET A 181 -9.63 14.52 5.72
CA MET A 181 -10.60 15.18 4.84
C MET A 181 -11.85 15.65 5.61
N LYS A 182 -12.45 14.76 6.40
CA LYS A 182 -13.67 15.08 7.17
C LYS A 182 -13.43 16.17 8.20
N MET A 183 -12.33 16.12 8.93
CA MET A 183 -12.00 17.10 9.98
C MET A 183 -11.63 18.47 9.41
N VAL A 184 -10.88 18.51 8.31
CA VAL A 184 -10.58 19.77 7.61
C VAL A 184 -11.86 20.40 7.08
N LYS A 185 -12.75 19.62 6.46
CA LYS A 185 -14.06 20.10 5.99
C LYS A 185 -14.90 20.60 7.16
N ALA A 186 -15.02 19.82 8.23
CA ALA A 186 -15.80 20.18 9.41
C ALA A 186 -15.30 21.48 10.07
N LYS A 187 -13.97 21.68 10.13
CA LYS A 187 -13.38 22.93 10.62
C LYS A 187 -13.73 24.12 9.73
N ARG A 188 -13.62 23.97 8.40
CA ARG A 188 -13.95 25.05 7.45
C ARG A 188 -15.43 25.45 7.47
N GLU A 189 -16.31 24.47 7.68
CA GLU A 189 -17.77 24.64 7.69
C GLU A 189 -18.35 24.86 9.10
N ASN A 190 -17.49 24.92 10.14
CA ASN A 190 -17.88 25.03 11.56
C ASN A 190 -18.90 23.96 11.98
N LEU A 191 -18.74 22.71 11.50
CA LEU A 191 -19.62 21.61 11.85
C LEU A 191 -19.37 21.19 13.31
N PRO A 192 -20.43 20.88 14.10
CA PRO A 192 -20.30 20.56 15.51
C PRO A 192 -19.70 19.16 15.76
N GLU A 193 -19.77 18.27 14.77
CA GLU A 193 -19.28 16.90 14.92
C GLU A 193 -18.71 16.31 13.62
N VAL A 194 -17.81 15.32 13.78
CA VAL A 194 -17.30 14.44 12.72
C VAL A 194 -17.63 13.00 13.08
N ILE A 195 -18.27 12.28 12.14
CA ILE A 195 -18.61 10.87 12.32
C ILE A 195 -17.42 10.00 11.90
N VAL A 196 -16.92 9.23 12.86
CA VAL A 196 -15.91 8.16 12.69
C VAL A 196 -16.67 6.84 12.52
N TRP A 197 -16.37 6.09 11.47
CA TRP A 197 -17.02 4.81 11.24
C TRP A 197 -16.46 3.71 12.15
N GLY A 198 -17.36 2.85 12.67
CA GLY A 198 -17.05 1.75 13.56
C GLY A 198 -16.96 2.17 15.02
N THR A 199 -16.43 1.28 15.84
CA THR A 199 -16.25 1.51 17.29
C THR A 199 -15.03 2.38 17.61
N GLY A 200 -14.10 2.49 16.69
CA GLY A 200 -12.79 3.11 16.91
C GLY A 200 -11.78 2.22 17.63
N SER A 201 -12.16 0.99 18.01
CA SER A 201 -11.30 0.06 18.73
C SER A 201 -10.19 -0.60 17.89
N PRO A 202 -10.37 -0.87 16.57
CA PRO A 202 -9.36 -1.56 15.79
C PRO A 202 -8.01 -0.84 15.81
N VAL A 203 -6.95 -1.64 15.97
CA VAL A 203 -5.57 -1.16 16.00
C VAL A 203 -4.94 -1.31 14.63
N ARG A 204 -4.26 -0.27 14.18
CA ARG A 204 -3.55 -0.24 12.89
C ARG A 204 -2.15 0.29 13.07
N GLU A 205 -1.21 -0.32 12.39
CA GLU A 205 0.09 0.27 12.11
C GLU A 205 -0.01 1.13 10.84
N TRP A 206 0.63 2.29 10.88
CA TRP A 206 0.62 3.25 9.79
C TRP A 206 2.04 3.49 9.28
N LEU A 207 2.25 3.28 8.00
CA LEU A 207 3.53 3.46 7.32
C LEU A 207 3.48 4.76 6.50
N TYR A 208 4.32 5.72 6.85
CA TYR A 208 4.42 6.93 6.04
C TYR A 208 4.93 6.60 4.64
N VAL A 209 4.35 7.23 3.63
CA VAL A 209 4.57 6.85 2.23
C VAL A 209 6.04 6.89 1.81
N ASP A 210 6.83 7.85 2.31
CA ASP A 210 8.25 7.97 1.95
C ASP A 210 9.10 6.84 2.53
N ASP A 211 8.73 6.28 3.69
CA ASP A 211 9.34 5.04 4.20
C ASP A 211 8.98 3.84 3.32
N GLY A 212 7.74 3.76 2.84
CA GLY A 212 7.33 2.76 1.84
C GLY A 212 8.13 2.88 0.55
N VAL A 213 8.34 4.10 0.05
CA VAL A 213 9.18 4.40 -1.12
C VAL A 213 10.62 3.97 -0.88
N LYS A 214 11.19 4.28 0.30
CA LYS A 214 12.55 3.89 0.68
C LYS A 214 12.71 2.38 0.69
N ALA A 215 11.72 1.63 1.22
CA ALA A 215 11.70 0.17 1.17
C ALA A 215 11.69 -0.36 -0.27
N MET A 216 10.83 0.19 -1.15
CA MET A 216 10.76 -0.17 -2.56
C MET A 216 12.12 0.00 -3.26
N ILE A 217 12.78 1.14 -3.06
CA ILE A 217 14.07 1.46 -3.69
C ILE A 217 15.18 0.56 -3.14
N LYS A 218 15.26 0.39 -1.81
CA LYS A 218 16.22 -0.51 -1.19
C LYS A 218 16.08 -1.96 -1.68
N SER A 219 14.87 -2.40 -2.01
CA SER A 219 14.60 -3.74 -2.54
C SER A 219 15.29 -4.01 -3.89
N MET A 220 15.72 -3.00 -4.63
CA MET A 220 16.48 -3.21 -5.87
C MET A 220 17.90 -3.75 -5.61
N ASP A 221 18.51 -3.45 -4.45
CA ASP A 221 19.92 -3.65 -4.17
C ASP A 221 20.23 -4.76 -3.16
N ILE A 222 19.22 -5.39 -2.54
CA ILE A 222 19.42 -6.50 -1.59
C ILE A 222 19.79 -7.80 -2.31
N ALA A 223 20.31 -8.78 -1.56
CA ALA A 223 20.50 -10.12 -2.08
C ALA A 223 19.15 -10.74 -2.55
N PRO A 224 19.13 -11.54 -3.62
CA PRO A 224 17.92 -12.23 -4.05
C PRO A 224 17.33 -13.07 -2.91
N THR A 225 16.04 -12.96 -2.70
CA THR A 225 15.32 -13.76 -1.72
C THR A 225 13.88 -13.99 -2.18
N SER A 226 13.38 -15.20 -1.96
CA SER A 226 11.95 -15.54 -2.15
C SER A 226 11.12 -15.30 -0.88
N GLU A 227 11.76 -14.87 0.21
CA GLU A 227 11.10 -14.62 1.48
C GLU A 227 10.23 -13.37 1.42
N LEU A 228 9.17 -13.40 2.21
CA LEU A 228 8.32 -12.25 2.43
C LEU A 228 8.98 -11.35 3.49
N ILE A 229 8.95 -10.04 3.29
CA ILE A 229 9.57 -9.08 4.19
C ILE A 229 8.54 -8.05 4.64
N ASN A 230 8.26 -8.02 5.92
CA ASN A 230 7.39 -7.02 6.54
C ASN A 230 8.09 -5.66 6.64
N ILE A 231 7.43 -4.61 6.18
CA ILE A 231 7.88 -3.23 6.32
C ILE A 231 7.02 -2.53 7.37
N GLY A 232 7.51 -2.47 8.58
CA GLY A 232 6.83 -1.88 9.74
C GLY A 232 7.72 -1.87 10.98
N VAL A 233 7.18 -1.36 12.07
CA VAL A 233 7.90 -1.15 13.35
C VAL A 233 7.19 -1.79 14.54
N ALA A 234 6.21 -2.66 14.28
CA ALA A 234 5.39 -3.33 15.31
C ALA A 234 4.62 -2.37 16.23
N SER A 235 4.36 -1.14 15.78
CA SER A 235 3.69 -0.11 16.57
C SER A 235 2.33 0.23 15.97
N GLY A 236 1.27 -0.08 16.70
CA GLY A 236 -0.11 0.18 16.28
C GLY A 236 -0.81 1.20 17.19
N ILE A 237 -1.77 1.91 16.62
CA ILE A 237 -2.65 2.84 17.33
C ILE A 237 -4.11 2.51 17.03
N SER A 238 -5.02 2.73 18.00
CA SER A 238 -6.45 2.58 17.74
C SER A 238 -6.95 3.65 16.77
N ILE A 239 -8.00 3.33 16.00
CA ILE A 239 -8.66 4.33 15.13
C ILE A 239 -9.15 5.53 15.95
N LYS A 240 -9.62 5.29 17.18
CA LYS A 240 -10.04 6.34 18.11
C LYS A 240 -8.90 7.30 18.46
N ASP A 241 -7.76 6.76 18.88
CA ASP A 241 -6.61 7.59 19.28
C ASP A 241 -6.01 8.32 18.07
N MET A 242 -5.93 7.65 16.92
CA MET A 242 -5.53 8.28 15.66
C MET A 242 -6.47 9.43 15.28
N ALA A 243 -7.78 9.26 15.44
CA ALA A 243 -8.75 10.32 15.17
C ALA A 243 -8.55 11.53 16.11
N GLN A 244 -8.21 11.29 17.39
CA GLN A 244 -7.87 12.37 18.32
C GLN A 244 -6.58 13.09 17.92
N MET A 245 -5.54 12.37 17.47
CA MET A 245 -4.31 12.98 16.97
C MET A 245 -4.59 13.86 15.74
N ILE A 246 -5.35 13.37 14.77
CA ILE A 246 -5.75 14.14 13.58
C ILE A 246 -6.56 15.37 13.98
N LYS A 247 -7.52 15.22 14.91
CA LYS A 247 -8.33 16.33 15.43
C LYS A 247 -7.45 17.44 15.99
N LYS A 248 -6.47 17.10 16.85
CA LYS A 248 -5.50 18.03 17.44
C LYS A 248 -4.69 18.70 16.34
N GLU A 249 -4.16 17.93 15.39
CA GLU A 249 -3.28 18.43 14.34
C GLU A 249 -4.00 19.37 13.36
N VAL A 250 -5.21 19.03 12.95
CA VAL A 250 -6.06 19.89 12.11
C VAL A 250 -6.55 21.13 12.89
N GLY A 251 -6.57 21.09 14.22
CA GLY A 251 -7.15 22.11 15.07
C GLY A 251 -8.67 22.17 14.92
N TYR A 252 -9.34 21.00 14.85
CA TYR A 252 -10.78 20.88 14.84
C TYR A 252 -11.31 20.81 16.29
N GLU A 253 -12.25 21.68 16.66
CA GLU A 253 -12.76 21.79 18.04
C GLU A 253 -14.05 21.02 18.30
N GLY A 254 -14.79 20.62 17.25
CA GLY A 254 -16.03 19.86 17.36
C GLY A 254 -15.87 18.45 17.93
N ASN A 255 -16.96 17.72 18.07
CA ASN A 255 -16.97 16.38 18.66
C ASN A 255 -16.60 15.27 17.64
N LEU A 256 -16.07 14.14 18.14
CA LEU A 256 -15.95 12.90 17.39
C LEU A 256 -17.04 11.93 17.86
N THR A 257 -17.91 11.51 16.94
CA THR A 257 -19.01 10.56 17.20
C THR A 257 -18.72 9.27 16.45
N PHE A 258 -18.94 8.11 17.09
CA PHE A 258 -18.64 6.81 16.52
C PHE A 258 -19.90 6.12 16.02
N ASP A 259 -19.97 5.86 14.70
CA ASP A 259 -21.08 5.14 14.07
C ASP A 259 -20.80 3.62 14.09
N THR A 260 -21.26 2.96 15.14
CA THR A 260 -21.10 1.52 15.33
C THR A 260 -21.94 0.65 14.39
N SER A 261 -22.79 1.23 13.55
CA SER A 261 -23.47 0.51 12.47
C SER A 261 -22.53 0.16 11.29
N LYS A 262 -21.37 0.79 11.23
CA LYS A 262 -20.32 0.52 10.23
C LYS A 262 -19.35 -0.54 10.71
N LEU A 263 -18.83 -1.33 9.77
CA LEU A 263 -17.87 -2.40 10.07
C LEU A 263 -16.53 -1.82 10.53
N ASP A 264 -15.99 -2.41 11.58
CA ASP A 264 -14.64 -2.12 12.09
C ASP A 264 -13.52 -2.71 11.20
N GLY A 265 -13.79 -3.81 10.52
CA GLY A 265 -12.79 -4.62 9.84
C GLY A 265 -11.97 -5.48 10.81
N ASP A 266 -10.79 -5.90 10.39
CA ASP A 266 -9.87 -6.71 11.20
C ASP A 266 -9.52 -6.00 12.52
N PRO A 267 -9.57 -6.67 13.69
CA PRO A 267 -9.35 -6.01 14.97
C PRO A 267 -7.91 -5.51 15.18
N TYR A 268 -6.90 -6.18 14.61
CA TYR A 268 -5.51 -5.81 14.83
C TYR A 268 -4.65 -6.01 13.57
N LYS A 269 -3.85 -4.99 13.20
CA LYS A 269 -2.93 -5.05 12.06
C LYS A 269 -1.64 -4.30 12.37
N THR A 270 -0.66 -5.03 12.90
CA THR A 270 0.73 -4.58 13.00
C THR A 270 1.64 -5.68 12.45
N VAL A 271 2.80 -5.35 11.98
CA VAL A 271 3.74 -6.31 11.39
C VAL A 271 5.07 -6.28 12.11
N ASP A 272 5.68 -7.45 12.28
CA ASP A 272 7.02 -7.59 12.85
C ASP A 272 8.06 -7.11 11.83
N GLY A 273 8.85 -6.10 12.17
CA GLY A 273 9.89 -5.53 11.32
C GLY A 273 11.28 -6.16 11.48
N THR A 274 11.40 -7.26 12.23
CA THR A 274 12.71 -7.88 12.51
C THR A 274 13.46 -8.25 11.24
N ARG A 275 12.80 -8.93 10.31
CA ARG A 275 13.36 -9.32 9.02
C ARG A 275 13.73 -8.11 8.15
N CYS A 276 12.92 -7.05 8.18
CA CYS A 276 13.25 -5.77 7.52
C CYS A 276 14.57 -5.22 8.06
N LYS A 277 14.74 -5.17 9.37
CA LYS A 277 15.98 -4.69 10.00
C LYS A 277 17.20 -5.53 9.61
N GLU A 278 17.05 -6.83 9.58
CA GLU A 278 18.14 -7.76 9.21
C GLU A 278 18.54 -7.62 7.74
N ILE A 279 17.58 -7.60 6.80
CA ILE A 279 17.85 -7.59 5.37
C ILE A 279 18.25 -6.20 4.85
N PHE A 280 17.52 -5.15 5.28
CA PHE A 280 17.74 -3.78 4.81
C PHE A 280 18.72 -2.98 5.67
N ASN A 281 19.12 -3.51 6.86
CA ASN A 281 19.79 -2.74 7.90
C ASN A 281 19.10 -1.40 8.17
N TRP A 282 17.77 -1.42 8.18
CA TRP A 282 16.92 -0.24 8.28
C TRP A 282 15.50 -0.62 8.76
N LEU A 283 14.82 0.32 9.38
CA LEU A 283 13.39 0.29 9.71
C LEU A 283 12.75 1.61 9.28
N PRO A 284 11.41 1.68 9.13
CA PRO A 284 10.67 2.93 8.97
C PRO A 284 11.03 3.95 10.05
N GLU A 285 11.26 5.20 9.63
CA GLU A 285 11.85 6.25 10.48
C GLU A 285 10.87 7.37 10.81
N ILE A 286 9.85 7.59 9.94
CA ILE A 286 8.91 8.71 10.12
C ILE A 286 7.86 8.36 11.17
N GLY A 287 7.88 9.11 12.27
CA GLY A 287 6.91 8.95 13.35
C GLY A 287 5.48 9.33 12.95
N LEU A 288 4.48 8.73 13.63
CA LEU A 288 3.08 8.93 13.29
C LEU A 288 2.63 10.40 13.42
N GLU A 289 3.05 11.11 14.47
CA GLU A 289 2.70 12.53 14.67
C GLU A 289 3.26 13.40 13.53
N GLU A 290 4.54 13.23 13.19
CA GLU A 290 5.20 13.94 12.10
C GLU A 290 4.51 13.67 10.76
N GLY A 291 4.20 12.39 10.47
CA GLY A 291 3.54 12.00 9.24
C GLY A 291 2.11 12.54 9.14
N ILE A 292 1.33 12.55 10.23
CA ILE A 292 -0.01 13.16 10.27
C ILE A 292 0.08 14.66 10.03
N HIS A 293 1.00 15.35 10.70
CA HIS A 293 1.27 16.79 10.52
C HIS A 293 1.52 17.10 9.05
N THR A 294 2.52 16.45 8.45
CA THR A 294 2.91 16.68 7.05
C THR A 294 1.76 16.39 6.08
N THR A 295 0.98 15.33 6.36
CA THR A 295 -0.16 14.96 5.51
C THR A 295 -1.31 15.97 5.61
N ALA A 296 -1.63 16.42 6.82
CA ALA A 296 -2.69 17.40 7.07
C ALA A 296 -2.31 18.77 6.46
N GLU A 297 -1.07 19.22 6.64
CA GLU A 297 -0.57 20.45 6.02
C GLU A 297 -0.63 20.37 4.49
N TRP A 298 -0.18 19.24 3.91
CA TRP A 298 -0.27 19.04 2.47
C TRP A 298 -1.72 19.11 1.98
N TYR A 299 -2.64 18.46 2.69
CA TYR A 299 -4.06 18.48 2.35
C TYR A 299 -4.64 19.89 2.40
N LEU A 300 -4.33 20.66 3.46
CA LEU A 300 -4.78 22.06 3.61
C LEU A 300 -4.28 22.99 2.49
N LYS A 301 -3.07 22.75 1.96
CA LYS A 301 -2.45 23.56 0.90
C LYS A 301 -2.94 23.18 -0.51
N ASN A 302 -3.40 21.93 -0.73
CA ASN A 302 -3.67 21.40 -2.06
C ASN A 302 -5.16 21.07 -2.32
N LYS A 303 -6.01 21.14 -1.32
CA LYS A 303 -7.44 20.86 -1.37
C LYS A 303 -8.26 21.91 -0.60
#